data_8f16336a84c5642015e80126f032b710
#
_entry.id   8f16336a84c5642015e80126f032b710
#
_cell.length_a   1.000
_cell.length_b   1.000
_cell.length_c   1.000
_cell.angle_alpha   90.00
_cell.angle_beta   90.00
_cell.angle_gamma   90.00
#
_symmetry.space_group_name_H-M   'P 1'
#
loop_
_entity.id
_entity.type
_entity.pdbx_description
1 polymer ?
#
loop_
_entity_poly.entity_id
_entity_poly.type
_entity_poly.pdbx_seq_one_letter_code
_entity_poly.pdbx_strand_id
1 'polypeptide(L)'
;MQKFRVYGQSRLSGDVKISGAKNAALPILFAAILAEEPVTLTNVPELKDIETTLKILRQLGMQVEQKEGGVVYLDGSKINHFIAPYELVKTMRASIWALAPLVARFHQGQVSLPGGCAIGARPVDLHISGLERLGAEIVLEDGYVKAHTNGRLIGTRIVMEKVSVGATLSIMTAATLAQGTTIIENAAREPEIVDTAVFLNKMGAKISGAGTDTITIEGVEHLTGCEHAVVADRIETGTFLVAGAISGGRIVCHNTKADTLDAVIDKLREAGAEIEITEDTITLDMKGKRPKAVNIRTMPHPGFPTDMQAQFTLLNMVAEGTSKITETIFENRFMHIPELIRMGGKAEIEGNTAICHGVESLSGAEVMATDLRASISLVLAGCIASGETIVDRIYHIDRGYEHIEDKLRGLGAKIERFNDTSESY
;
A
#
# COMPACT_ATOMS: atom_id res chain seq x y z
N MET A 1 -5.20 22.28 -11.80
CA MET A 1 -4.85 20.91 -11.38
C MET A 1 -3.33 20.75 -11.33
N GLN A 2 -2.77 20.06 -10.35
CA GLN A 2 -1.32 19.86 -10.25
C GLN A 2 -0.84 18.76 -11.20
N LYS A 3 0.32 19.00 -11.80
CA LYS A 3 1.02 18.09 -12.71
C LYS A 3 2.49 18.01 -12.34
N PHE A 4 3.17 16.96 -12.78
CA PHE A 4 4.64 16.92 -12.79
C PHE A 4 5.18 17.22 -14.18
N ARG A 5 6.24 18.05 -14.20
CA ARG A 5 7.10 18.23 -15.37
C ARG A 5 8.42 17.53 -15.08
N VAL A 6 8.79 16.59 -15.94
CA VAL A 6 10.00 15.80 -15.78
C VAL A 6 10.88 15.97 -17.02
N TYR A 7 12.12 16.40 -16.81
CA TYR A 7 13.13 16.43 -17.85
C TYR A 7 13.94 15.15 -17.78
N GLY A 8 14.15 14.53 -18.92
CA GLY A 8 14.70 13.19 -19.00
C GLY A 8 16.22 13.11 -19.00
N GLN A 9 16.70 11.93 -19.41
CA GLN A 9 18.12 11.56 -19.53
C GLN A 9 18.89 11.67 -18.20
N SER A 10 18.21 11.43 -17.07
CA SER A 10 18.82 11.40 -15.76
C SER A 10 19.35 10.02 -15.44
N ARG A 11 20.57 9.97 -14.89
CA ARG A 11 21.08 8.79 -14.21
C ARG A 11 20.79 8.95 -12.74
N LEU A 12 19.86 8.13 -12.22
CA LEU A 12 19.42 8.28 -10.84
C LEU A 12 20.39 7.55 -9.92
N SER A 13 21.03 8.31 -9.03
CA SER A 13 22.03 7.80 -8.10
C SER A 13 22.02 8.59 -6.80
N GLY A 14 22.27 7.90 -5.71
CA GLY A 14 22.37 8.51 -4.38
C GLY A 14 21.65 7.72 -3.31
N ASP A 15 21.38 8.39 -2.22
CA ASP A 15 20.76 7.82 -1.03
C ASP A 15 19.33 8.31 -0.91
N VAL A 16 18.42 7.41 -0.50
CA VAL A 16 17.03 7.75 -0.24
C VAL A 16 16.58 7.05 1.04
N LYS A 17 15.88 7.80 1.90
CA LYS A 17 15.26 7.24 3.09
C LYS A 17 13.85 6.78 2.75
N ILE A 18 13.57 5.52 3.00
CA ILE A 18 12.26 4.92 2.74
C ILE A 18 11.30 5.31 3.87
N SER A 19 10.08 5.67 3.48
CA SER A 19 9.00 6.02 4.39
C SER A 19 8.32 4.79 4.97
N GLY A 20 7.58 4.98 6.06
CA GLY A 20 6.69 3.94 6.58
C GLY A 20 5.65 3.52 5.56
N ALA A 21 5.22 2.27 5.64
CA ALA A 21 4.24 1.70 4.72
C ALA A 21 2.83 2.20 5.01
N LYS A 22 2.20 2.85 4.03
CA LYS A 22 0.78 3.23 4.12
C LYS A 22 -0.10 2.02 4.41
N ASN A 23 0.14 0.89 3.74
CA ASN A 23 -0.67 -0.32 3.87
C ASN A 23 -0.52 -1.02 5.23
N ALA A 24 0.48 -0.65 6.02
CA ALA A 24 0.60 -1.04 7.43
C ALA A 24 0.06 0.05 8.37
N ALA A 25 0.34 1.30 8.07
CA ALA A 25 -0.08 2.43 8.91
C ALA A 25 -1.61 2.55 9.01
N LEU A 26 -2.34 2.37 7.90
CA LEU A 26 -3.79 2.48 7.91
C LEU A 26 -4.47 1.45 8.82
N PRO A 27 -4.21 0.14 8.68
CA PRO A 27 -4.83 -0.83 9.58
C PRO A 27 -4.37 -0.66 11.03
N ILE A 28 -3.13 -0.26 11.28
CA ILE A 28 -2.61 0.01 12.63
C ILE A 28 -3.32 1.20 13.27
N LEU A 29 -3.52 2.29 12.53
CA LEU A 29 -4.26 3.45 13.02
C LEU A 29 -5.69 3.09 13.41
N PHE A 30 -6.40 2.34 12.57
CA PHE A 30 -7.73 1.87 12.92
C PHE A 30 -7.73 0.88 14.09
N ALA A 31 -6.75 -0.01 14.16
CA ALA A 31 -6.61 -0.95 15.28
C ALA A 31 -6.34 -0.25 16.61
N ALA A 32 -5.77 0.95 16.60
CA ALA A 32 -5.58 1.75 17.81
C ALA A 32 -6.91 2.13 18.49
N ILE A 33 -8.04 2.03 17.80
CA ILE A 33 -9.37 2.17 18.41
C ILE A 33 -9.59 1.17 19.54
N LEU A 34 -8.95 -0.01 19.48
CA LEU A 34 -9.07 -1.05 20.50
C LEU A 34 -8.39 -0.68 21.82
N ALA A 35 -7.43 0.22 21.80
CA ALA A 35 -6.64 0.56 22.97
C ALA A 35 -7.37 1.47 23.95
N GLU A 36 -7.38 1.10 25.22
CA GLU A 36 -7.93 1.90 26.31
C GLU A 36 -6.94 2.92 26.86
N GLU A 37 -5.67 2.79 26.50
CA GLU A 37 -4.55 3.66 26.88
C GLU A 37 -3.88 4.28 25.65
N PRO A 38 -3.07 5.35 25.84
CA PRO A 38 -2.41 6.02 24.73
C PRO A 38 -1.48 5.12 23.92
N VAL A 39 -1.47 5.35 22.61
CA VAL A 39 -0.60 4.71 21.62
C VAL A 39 0.27 5.77 20.97
N THR A 40 1.56 5.50 20.84
CA THR A 40 2.48 6.32 20.06
C THR A 40 3.00 5.52 18.88
N LEU A 41 2.76 6.03 17.68
CA LEU A 41 3.28 5.44 16.44
C LEU A 41 4.40 6.31 15.90
N THR A 42 5.46 5.66 15.41
CA THR A 42 6.56 6.33 14.71
C THR A 42 6.64 5.80 13.28
N ASN A 43 7.42 6.48 12.44
CA ASN A 43 7.58 6.13 11.03
C ASN A 43 6.24 6.13 10.25
N VAL A 44 5.29 6.96 10.65
CA VAL A 44 4.01 7.13 9.94
C VAL A 44 4.23 8.06 8.75
N PRO A 45 3.89 7.66 7.51
CA PRO A 45 4.11 8.53 6.36
C PRO A 45 3.14 9.72 6.32
N GLU A 46 3.60 10.84 5.76
CA GLU A 46 2.76 12.00 5.49
C GLU A 46 2.03 11.83 4.15
N LEU A 47 0.84 11.30 4.20
CA LEU A 47 0.01 11.02 3.03
C LEU A 47 -1.42 11.46 3.27
N LYS A 48 -2.13 11.74 2.17
CA LYS A 48 -3.53 12.17 2.24
C LYS A 48 -4.43 11.14 2.94
N ASP A 49 -4.22 9.84 2.67
CA ASP A 49 -5.01 8.79 3.31
C ASP A 49 -4.74 8.70 4.82
N ILE A 50 -3.54 9.04 5.26
CA ILE A 50 -3.23 9.16 6.70
C ILE A 50 -4.00 10.33 7.31
N GLU A 51 -3.99 11.50 6.68
CA GLU A 51 -4.78 12.67 7.16
C GLU A 51 -6.26 12.34 7.27
N THR A 52 -6.83 11.69 6.26
CA THR A 52 -8.24 11.28 6.25
C THR A 52 -8.53 10.32 7.40
N THR A 53 -7.66 9.34 7.62
CA THR A 53 -7.79 8.39 8.73
C THR A 53 -7.77 9.11 10.07
N LEU A 54 -6.84 10.04 10.28
CA LEU A 54 -6.77 10.80 11.53
C LEU A 54 -8.03 11.66 11.75
N LYS A 55 -8.61 12.22 10.69
CA LYS A 55 -9.90 12.94 10.78
C LYS A 55 -11.04 12.02 11.22
N ILE A 56 -11.09 10.80 10.68
CA ILE A 56 -12.09 9.80 11.09
C ILE A 56 -11.91 9.46 12.57
N LEU A 57 -10.69 9.22 13.02
CA LEU A 57 -10.41 8.90 14.42
C LEU A 57 -10.81 10.04 15.37
N ARG A 58 -10.53 11.29 14.98
CA ARG A 58 -10.97 12.46 15.76
C ARG A 58 -12.50 12.56 15.81
N GLN A 59 -13.17 12.26 14.71
CA GLN A 59 -14.65 12.25 14.66
C GLN A 59 -15.25 11.21 15.61
N LEU A 60 -14.56 10.10 15.85
CA LEU A 60 -14.98 9.09 16.82
C LEU A 60 -14.75 9.51 18.28
N GLY A 61 -14.01 10.59 18.51
CA GLY A 61 -13.68 11.09 19.84
C GLY A 61 -12.28 10.75 20.32
N MET A 62 -11.43 10.22 19.45
CA MET A 62 -10.02 9.98 19.76
C MET A 62 -9.24 11.29 19.78
N GLN A 63 -8.39 11.46 20.80
CA GLN A 63 -7.40 12.53 20.83
C GLN A 63 -6.24 12.14 19.91
N VAL A 64 -5.93 12.96 18.93
CA VAL A 64 -4.89 12.69 17.93
C VAL A 64 -3.95 13.88 17.82
N GLU A 65 -2.66 13.67 18.00
CA GLU A 65 -1.62 14.67 17.81
C GLU A 65 -0.60 14.17 16.80
N GLN A 66 -0.41 14.92 15.72
CA GLN A 66 0.68 14.70 14.78
C GLN A 66 1.89 15.54 15.20
N LYS A 67 3.05 14.89 15.31
CA LYS A 67 4.32 15.53 15.61
C LYS A 67 5.25 15.41 14.41
N GLU A 68 6.28 16.23 14.37
CA GLU A 68 7.31 16.17 13.32
C GLU A 68 7.99 14.80 13.29
N GLY A 69 8.46 14.40 12.09
CA GLY A 69 9.21 13.16 11.92
C GLY A 69 8.36 11.88 11.88
N GLY A 70 7.09 11.99 11.51
CA GLY A 70 6.22 10.82 11.37
C GLY A 70 5.75 10.22 12.68
N VAL A 71 5.69 11.02 13.74
CA VAL A 71 5.21 10.58 15.05
C VAL A 71 3.75 10.97 15.22
N VAL A 72 2.92 10.00 15.61
CA VAL A 72 1.48 10.21 15.87
C VAL A 72 1.15 9.68 17.26
N TYR A 73 0.58 10.55 18.09
CA TYR A 73 0.05 10.19 19.40
C TYR A 73 -1.46 10.01 19.30
N LEU A 74 -1.97 8.91 19.86
CA LEU A 74 -3.37 8.53 19.80
C LEU A 74 -3.86 8.16 21.20
N ASP A 75 -4.97 8.77 21.64
CA ASP A 75 -5.62 8.40 22.89
C ASP A 75 -7.11 8.13 22.62
N GLY A 76 -7.48 6.85 22.61
CA GLY A 76 -8.86 6.40 22.38
C GLY A 76 -9.66 6.16 23.65
N SER A 77 -9.18 6.60 24.83
CA SER A 77 -9.87 6.37 26.10
C SER A 77 -11.26 7.02 26.19
N LYS A 78 -11.49 8.08 25.40
CA LYS A 78 -12.73 8.87 25.40
C LYS A 78 -13.54 8.75 24.11
N ILE A 79 -13.33 7.71 23.31
CA ILE A 79 -14.14 7.48 22.11
C ILE A 79 -15.60 7.33 22.53
N ASN A 80 -16.47 8.13 21.91
CA ASN A 80 -17.90 8.21 22.24
C ASN A 80 -18.82 8.27 21.01
N HIS A 81 -18.25 8.22 19.81
CA HIS A 81 -18.98 8.13 18.56
C HIS A 81 -18.53 6.88 17.80
N PHE A 82 -19.45 6.24 17.07
CA PHE A 82 -19.20 4.93 16.47
C PHE A 82 -19.55 4.91 14.99
N ILE A 83 -19.58 6.10 14.36
CA ILE A 83 -19.94 6.27 12.95
C ILE A 83 -18.80 6.94 12.21
N ALA A 84 -18.29 6.26 11.18
CA ALA A 84 -17.40 6.84 10.18
C ALA A 84 -18.26 7.38 9.02
N PRO A 85 -18.44 8.71 8.91
CA PRO A 85 -19.46 9.30 8.04
C PRO A 85 -19.01 9.35 6.58
N TYR A 86 -19.99 9.35 5.67
CA TYR A 86 -19.80 9.42 4.23
C TYR A 86 -18.81 10.52 3.78
N GLU A 87 -18.92 11.72 4.35
CA GLU A 87 -18.05 12.85 3.96
C GLU A 87 -16.56 12.58 4.15
N LEU A 88 -16.19 11.75 5.13
CA LEU A 88 -14.81 11.36 5.38
C LEU A 88 -14.43 10.07 4.64
N VAL A 89 -15.38 9.14 4.48
CA VAL A 89 -15.13 7.81 3.91
C VAL A 89 -15.13 7.82 2.38
N LYS A 90 -15.88 8.72 1.75
CA LYS A 90 -16.13 8.70 0.29
C LYS A 90 -14.87 8.64 -0.58
N THR A 91 -13.73 9.08 -0.07
CA THR A 91 -12.45 9.11 -0.79
C THR A 91 -11.49 7.98 -0.41
N MET A 92 -11.84 7.14 0.57
CA MET A 92 -10.91 6.15 1.10
C MET A 92 -11.63 4.84 1.47
N ARG A 93 -11.41 3.79 0.67
CA ARG A 93 -12.01 2.47 0.90
C ARG A 93 -11.52 1.79 2.18
N ALA A 94 -10.28 2.06 2.60
CA ALA A 94 -9.69 1.49 3.80
C ALA A 94 -10.48 1.83 5.07
N SER A 95 -11.38 2.80 5.01
CA SER A 95 -12.25 3.20 6.12
C SER A 95 -13.10 2.05 6.66
N ILE A 96 -13.33 0.99 5.88
CA ILE A 96 -14.01 -0.23 6.34
C ILE A 96 -13.28 -0.88 7.53
N TRP A 97 -11.97 -0.67 7.66
CA TRP A 97 -11.20 -1.18 8.79
C TRP A 97 -11.59 -0.56 10.14
N ALA A 98 -12.34 0.53 10.15
CA ALA A 98 -12.89 1.09 11.40
C ALA A 98 -13.96 0.17 12.02
N LEU A 99 -14.66 -0.62 11.21
CA LEU A 99 -15.80 -1.41 11.68
C LEU A 99 -15.40 -2.48 12.68
N ALA A 100 -14.36 -3.24 12.40
CA ALA A 100 -13.92 -4.35 13.26
C ALA A 100 -13.55 -3.88 14.68
N PRO A 101 -12.67 -2.88 14.87
CA PRO A 101 -12.35 -2.43 16.22
C PRO A 101 -13.52 -1.77 16.94
N LEU A 102 -14.41 -1.06 16.23
CA LEU A 102 -15.60 -0.47 16.86
C LEU A 102 -16.52 -1.55 17.41
N VAL A 103 -16.83 -2.56 16.63
CA VAL A 103 -17.69 -3.67 17.08
C VAL A 103 -17.03 -4.48 18.18
N ALA A 104 -15.74 -4.75 18.07
CA ALA A 104 -15.02 -5.54 19.06
C ALA A 104 -14.97 -4.86 20.43
N ARG A 105 -14.73 -3.56 20.48
CA ARG A 105 -14.59 -2.81 21.73
C ARG A 105 -15.91 -2.25 22.25
N PHE A 106 -16.73 -1.67 21.38
CA PHE A 106 -17.94 -0.93 21.75
C PHE A 106 -19.24 -1.68 21.42
N HIS A 107 -19.14 -2.84 20.81
CA HIS A 107 -20.27 -3.69 20.43
C HIS A 107 -21.19 -3.08 19.38
N GLN A 108 -20.79 -1.99 18.78
CA GLN A 108 -21.50 -1.30 17.70
C GLN A 108 -20.54 -0.48 16.84
N GLY A 109 -20.87 -0.34 15.57
CA GLY A 109 -20.15 0.52 14.67
C GLY A 109 -20.88 0.67 13.35
N GLN A 110 -20.70 1.83 12.72
CA GLN A 110 -21.24 2.11 11.41
C GLN A 110 -20.16 2.75 10.55
N VAL A 111 -20.01 2.25 9.34
CA VAL A 111 -19.08 2.80 8.38
C VAL A 111 -19.81 3.02 7.07
N SER A 112 -19.75 4.24 6.52
CA SER A 112 -20.32 4.52 5.22
C SER A 112 -19.65 3.65 4.14
N LEU A 113 -20.42 3.19 3.18
CA LEU A 113 -19.85 2.64 1.96
C LEU A 113 -19.19 3.77 1.18
N PRO A 114 -18.01 3.54 0.56
CA PRO A 114 -17.38 4.57 -0.25
C PRO A 114 -18.24 4.90 -1.45
N GLY A 115 -18.28 6.20 -1.81
CA GLY A 115 -18.97 6.66 -3.01
C GLY A 115 -18.18 6.32 -4.28
N GLY A 116 -18.86 6.39 -5.42
CA GLY A 116 -18.25 6.19 -6.72
C GLY A 116 -18.24 4.75 -7.22
N CYS A 117 -17.65 4.55 -8.39
CA CYS A 117 -17.69 3.33 -9.18
C CYS A 117 -16.96 2.12 -8.59
N ALA A 118 -16.53 2.20 -7.38
CA ALA A 118 -15.58 1.27 -6.81
C ALA A 118 -16.19 0.05 -6.14
N ILE A 119 -17.50 0.01 -5.97
CA ILE A 119 -18.19 -1.04 -5.20
C ILE A 119 -18.20 -2.39 -5.93
N GLY A 120 -18.17 -2.38 -7.26
CA GLY A 120 -18.28 -3.60 -8.05
C GLY A 120 -17.05 -4.51 -8.07
N ALA A 121 -15.86 -3.96 -7.88
CA ALA A 121 -14.61 -4.70 -8.09
C ALA A 121 -13.96 -5.26 -6.81
N ARG A 122 -14.29 -4.72 -5.63
CA ARG A 122 -13.71 -5.13 -4.35
C ARG A 122 -14.75 -5.03 -3.25
N PRO A 123 -15.65 -6.02 -3.16
CA PRO A 123 -16.71 -5.98 -2.17
C PRO A 123 -16.14 -6.05 -0.75
N VAL A 124 -16.77 -5.32 0.16
CA VAL A 124 -16.52 -5.43 1.61
C VAL A 124 -17.08 -6.73 2.19
N ASP A 125 -17.63 -7.59 1.36
CA ASP A 125 -18.35 -8.80 1.74
C ASP A 125 -17.53 -9.75 2.59
N LEU A 126 -16.23 -9.88 2.31
CA LEU A 126 -15.36 -10.77 3.09
C LEU A 126 -15.12 -10.22 4.50
N HIS A 127 -15.04 -8.89 4.67
CA HIS A 127 -14.98 -8.24 5.98
C HIS A 127 -16.27 -8.53 6.76
N ILE A 128 -17.40 -8.31 6.13
CA ILE A 128 -18.72 -8.50 6.72
C ILE A 128 -18.92 -9.97 7.12
N SER A 129 -18.67 -10.88 6.20
CA SER A 129 -18.80 -12.31 6.44
C SER A 129 -17.94 -12.77 7.62
N GLY A 130 -16.70 -12.30 7.71
CA GLY A 130 -15.80 -12.63 8.81
C GLY A 130 -16.32 -12.12 10.16
N LEU A 131 -16.81 -10.89 10.21
CA LEU A 131 -17.36 -10.32 11.43
C LEU A 131 -18.66 -11.02 11.86
N GLU A 132 -19.51 -11.41 10.92
CA GLU A 132 -20.72 -12.19 11.17
C GLU A 132 -20.36 -13.56 11.77
N ARG A 133 -19.30 -14.20 11.28
CA ARG A 133 -18.80 -15.47 11.82
C ARG A 133 -18.35 -15.33 13.28
N LEU A 134 -17.89 -14.15 13.70
CA LEU A 134 -17.54 -13.84 15.08
C LEU A 134 -18.76 -13.44 15.92
N GLY A 135 -19.94 -13.41 15.36
CA GLY A 135 -21.19 -13.14 16.05
C GLY A 135 -21.77 -11.73 15.89
N ALA A 136 -21.19 -10.89 15.04
CA ALA A 136 -21.76 -9.59 14.75
C ALA A 136 -23.02 -9.71 13.88
N GLU A 137 -24.02 -8.90 14.17
CA GLU A 137 -25.19 -8.73 13.32
C GLU A 137 -24.94 -7.51 12.42
N ILE A 138 -24.98 -7.70 11.11
CA ILE A 138 -24.62 -6.65 10.14
C ILE A 138 -25.73 -6.46 9.14
N VAL A 139 -26.14 -5.20 8.93
CA VAL A 139 -27.09 -4.79 7.92
C VAL A 139 -26.51 -3.67 7.06
N LEU A 140 -26.89 -3.68 5.77
CA LEU A 140 -26.59 -2.58 4.86
C LEU A 140 -27.83 -1.72 4.74
N GLU A 141 -27.77 -0.49 5.24
CA GLU A 141 -28.91 0.41 5.31
C GLU A 141 -28.44 1.86 5.15
N ASP A 142 -29.15 2.64 4.34
CA ASP A 142 -28.87 4.06 4.12
C ASP A 142 -27.45 4.36 3.62
N GLY A 143 -26.85 3.42 2.88
CA GLY A 143 -25.47 3.55 2.40
C GLY A 143 -24.40 3.26 3.45
N TYR A 144 -24.79 2.69 4.59
CA TYR A 144 -23.88 2.34 5.70
C TYR A 144 -23.86 0.84 5.95
N VAL A 145 -22.69 0.34 6.32
CA VAL A 145 -22.54 -0.97 6.96
C VAL A 145 -22.74 -0.73 8.45
N LYS A 146 -23.83 -1.27 9.01
CA LYS A 146 -24.19 -1.13 10.42
C LYS A 146 -24.00 -2.47 11.11
N ALA A 147 -23.13 -2.51 12.10
CA ALA A 147 -22.80 -3.72 12.83
C ALA A 147 -23.07 -3.54 14.33
N HIS A 148 -23.56 -4.60 14.95
CA HIS A 148 -23.72 -4.63 16.39
C HIS A 148 -23.60 -6.05 16.94
N THR A 149 -23.32 -6.20 18.22
CA THR A 149 -23.28 -7.47 18.93
C THR A 149 -23.84 -7.31 20.34
N ASN A 150 -24.48 -8.35 20.86
CA ASN A 150 -25.02 -8.39 22.22
C ASN A 150 -23.94 -8.92 23.21
N GLY A 151 -22.88 -8.16 23.41
CA GLY A 151 -21.74 -8.57 24.21
C GLY A 151 -20.50 -8.84 23.37
N ARG A 152 -19.54 -9.55 23.93
CA ARG A 152 -18.29 -9.87 23.24
C ARG A 152 -18.53 -10.71 21.98
N LEU A 153 -17.75 -10.45 20.96
CA LEU A 153 -17.62 -11.35 19.84
C LEU A 153 -17.12 -12.72 20.33
N ILE A 154 -17.42 -13.78 19.59
CA ILE A 154 -17.06 -15.14 19.99
C ILE A 154 -16.12 -15.75 18.96
N GLY A 155 -14.95 -16.20 19.43
CA GLY A 155 -13.96 -16.84 18.60
C GLY A 155 -14.47 -18.09 17.93
N THR A 156 -14.04 -18.32 16.70
CA THR A 156 -14.41 -19.48 15.90
C THR A 156 -13.34 -19.75 14.84
N ARG A 157 -13.47 -20.89 14.17
CA ARG A 157 -12.66 -21.19 13.00
C ARG A 157 -13.27 -20.55 11.75
N ILE A 158 -12.47 -19.78 11.03
CA ILE A 158 -12.89 -19.09 9.83
C ILE A 158 -11.98 -19.52 8.68
N VAL A 159 -12.56 -20.17 7.67
CA VAL A 159 -11.84 -20.51 6.44
C VAL A 159 -12.17 -19.43 5.40
N MET A 160 -11.14 -18.70 4.95
CA MET A 160 -11.32 -17.67 3.94
C MET A 160 -11.53 -18.31 2.57
N GLU A 161 -12.63 -17.97 1.89
CA GLU A 161 -12.90 -18.43 0.53
C GLU A 161 -11.87 -17.93 -0.48
N LYS A 162 -11.41 -16.70 -0.26
CA LYS A 162 -10.36 -16.05 -1.03
C LYS A 162 -9.33 -15.46 -0.09
N VAL A 163 -8.08 -15.48 -0.49
CA VAL A 163 -7.04 -14.74 0.21
C VAL A 163 -7.33 -13.25 0.08
N SER A 164 -7.54 -12.57 1.20
CA SER A 164 -7.84 -11.15 1.26
C SER A 164 -7.05 -10.49 2.37
N VAL A 165 -6.21 -9.52 2.03
CA VAL A 165 -5.45 -8.74 3.01
C VAL A 165 -6.40 -7.96 3.92
N GLY A 166 -7.34 -7.24 3.32
CA GLY A 166 -8.29 -6.40 4.06
C GLY A 166 -9.13 -7.19 5.05
N ALA A 167 -9.72 -8.30 4.59
CA ALA A 167 -10.57 -9.13 5.44
C ALA A 167 -9.76 -9.84 6.54
N THR A 168 -8.56 -10.33 6.22
CA THR A 168 -7.66 -10.91 7.22
C THR A 168 -7.38 -9.92 8.35
N LEU A 169 -7.07 -8.66 8.01
CA LEU A 169 -6.83 -7.60 8.99
C LEU A 169 -8.07 -7.31 9.84
N SER A 170 -9.25 -7.21 9.23
CA SER A 170 -10.50 -6.96 9.97
C SER A 170 -10.80 -8.09 10.96
N ILE A 171 -10.72 -9.34 10.52
CA ILE A 171 -11.02 -10.50 11.36
C ILE A 171 -9.99 -10.63 12.49
N MET A 172 -8.72 -10.52 12.18
CA MET A 172 -7.64 -10.58 13.17
C MET A 172 -7.81 -9.50 14.24
N THR A 173 -8.09 -8.28 13.83
CA THR A 173 -8.30 -7.14 14.73
C THR A 173 -9.50 -7.37 15.65
N ALA A 174 -10.64 -7.75 15.09
CA ALA A 174 -11.85 -8.02 15.88
C ALA A 174 -11.66 -9.19 16.84
N ALA A 175 -10.97 -10.24 16.43
CA ALA A 175 -10.75 -11.44 17.22
C ALA A 175 -9.91 -11.20 18.48
N THR A 176 -9.12 -10.14 18.54
CA THR A 176 -8.30 -9.81 19.72
C THR A 176 -9.13 -9.64 20.98
N LEU A 177 -10.35 -9.11 20.87
CA LEU A 177 -11.27 -8.91 22.00
C LEU A 177 -12.42 -9.93 22.03
N ALA A 178 -12.42 -10.91 21.15
CA ALA A 178 -13.43 -11.98 21.18
C ALA A 178 -13.23 -12.89 22.38
N GLN A 179 -14.29 -13.57 22.79
CA GLN A 179 -14.21 -14.61 23.80
C GLN A 179 -13.78 -15.92 23.12
N GLY A 180 -12.74 -16.56 23.66
CA GLY A 180 -12.22 -17.82 23.14
C GLY A 180 -11.17 -17.63 22.05
N THR A 181 -10.95 -18.67 21.27
CA THR A 181 -9.91 -18.74 20.25
C THR A 181 -10.50 -18.61 18.86
N THR A 182 -9.89 -17.76 18.03
CA THR A 182 -10.19 -17.64 16.60
C THR A 182 -9.04 -18.21 15.78
N ILE A 183 -9.37 -19.04 14.79
CA ILE A 183 -8.38 -19.56 13.83
C ILE A 183 -8.79 -19.10 12.44
N ILE A 184 -7.94 -18.33 11.79
CA ILE A 184 -8.14 -17.89 10.40
C ILE A 184 -7.31 -18.80 9.51
N GLU A 185 -7.96 -19.54 8.63
CA GLU A 185 -7.31 -20.38 7.62
C GLU A 185 -7.41 -19.74 6.25
N ASN A 186 -6.43 -20.00 5.39
CA ASN A 186 -6.26 -19.33 4.10
C ASN A 186 -6.12 -17.81 4.25
N ALA A 187 -5.45 -17.40 5.32
CA ALA A 187 -5.17 -15.99 5.60
C ALA A 187 -4.19 -15.40 4.59
N ALA A 188 -4.29 -14.09 4.37
CA ALA A 188 -3.25 -13.36 3.64
C ALA A 188 -1.95 -13.33 4.48
N ARG A 189 -0.80 -13.27 3.80
CA ARG A 189 0.52 -13.47 4.41
C ARG A 189 1.42 -12.23 4.32
N GLU A 190 0.90 -11.10 3.83
CA GLU A 190 1.66 -9.89 3.56
C GLU A 190 2.35 -9.35 4.81
N PRO A 191 3.54 -8.74 4.66
CA PRO A 191 4.30 -8.17 5.77
C PRO A 191 3.52 -7.13 6.59
N GLU A 192 2.59 -6.43 5.99
CA GLU A 192 1.75 -5.43 6.65
C GLU A 192 0.79 -6.07 7.66
N ILE A 193 0.38 -7.31 7.42
CA ILE A 193 -0.42 -8.10 8.38
C ILE A 193 0.44 -8.50 9.56
N VAL A 194 1.68 -8.92 9.30
CA VAL A 194 2.65 -9.26 10.36
C VAL A 194 2.91 -8.04 11.24
N ASP A 195 3.09 -6.86 10.63
CA ASP A 195 3.33 -5.63 11.38
C ASP A 195 2.14 -5.24 12.25
N THR A 196 0.92 -5.39 11.74
CA THR A 196 -0.31 -5.15 12.51
C THR A 196 -0.44 -6.14 13.67
N ALA A 197 -0.11 -7.41 13.46
CA ALA A 197 -0.10 -8.42 14.52
C ALA A 197 0.92 -8.10 15.62
N VAL A 198 2.12 -7.66 15.24
CA VAL A 198 3.14 -7.20 16.19
C VAL A 198 2.63 -6.02 17.02
N PHE A 199 2.00 -5.04 16.37
CA PHE A 199 1.39 -3.91 17.05
C PHE A 199 0.31 -4.34 18.05
N LEU A 200 -0.61 -5.20 17.62
CA LEU A 200 -1.68 -5.71 18.48
C LEU A 200 -1.12 -6.50 19.68
N ASN A 201 -0.09 -7.33 19.46
CA ASN A 201 0.56 -8.07 20.54
C ASN A 201 1.26 -7.16 21.55
N LYS A 202 1.83 -6.04 21.10
CA LYS A 202 2.39 -5.01 22.00
C LYS A 202 1.32 -4.39 22.92
N MET A 203 0.08 -4.33 22.47
CA MET A 203 -1.05 -3.86 23.27
C MET A 203 -1.64 -4.93 24.19
N GLY A 204 -1.14 -6.15 24.15
CA GLY A 204 -1.59 -7.25 24.99
C GLY A 204 -2.42 -8.33 24.27
N ALA A 205 -2.56 -8.25 22.95
CA ALA A 205 -3.21 -9.32 22.18
C ALA A 205 -2.34 -10.58 22.16
N LYS A 206 -2.95 -11.71 21.83
CA LYS A 206 -2.30 -13.02 21.76
C LYS A 206 -2.50 -13.62 20.37
N ILE A 207 -1.68 -13.15 19.42
CA ILE A 207 -1.73 -13.56 18.01
C ILE A 207 -0.48 -14.36 17.68
N SER A 208 -0.66 -15.49 17.03
CA SER A 208 0.42 -16.31 16.47
C SER A 208 0.09 -16.72 15.04
N GLY A 209 1.12 -17.01 14.25
CA GLY A 209 0.97 -17.48 12.88
C GLY A 209 0.79 -16.37 11.83
N ALA A 210 0.84 -15.09 12.19
CA ALA A 210 0.82 -14.00 11.19
C ALA A 210 2.00 -14.14 10.23
N GLY A 211 1.74 -13.98 8.92
CA GLY A 211 2.73 -14.24 7.87
C GLY A 211 2.67 -15.67 7.33
N THR A 212 1.82 -16.53 7.91
CA THR A 212 1.51 -17.86 7.39
C THR A 212 0.05 -17.90 6.92
N ASP A 213 -0.37 -19.03 6.37
CA ASP A 213 -1.75 -19.21 5.93
C ASP A 213 -2.74 -19.43 7.08
N THR A 214 -2.26 -19.62 8.30
CA THR A 214 -3.10 -19.88 9.48
C THR A 214 -2.71 -18.95 10.62
N ILE A 215 -3.65 -18.12 11.03
CA ILE A 215 -3.46 -17.18 12.15
C ILE A 215 -4.36 -17.63 13.31
N THR A 216 -3.77 -17.73 14.49
CA THR A 216 -4.48 -18.10 15.73
C THR A 216 -4.50 -16.91 16.67
N ILE A 217 -5.68 -16.54 17.15
CA ILE A 217 -5.89 -15.42 18.05
C ILE A 217 -6.63 -15.92 19.30
N GLU A 218 -6.00 -15.78 20.45
CA GLU A 218 -6.67 -15.99 21.73
C GLU A 218 -7.22 -14.66 22.21
N GLY A 219 -8.53 -14.55 22.37
CA GLY A 219 -9.18 -13.31 22.79
C GLY A 219 -8.81 -12.90 24.21
N VAL A 220 -8.72 -11.57 24.41
CA VAL A 220 -8.50 -10.95 25.73
C VAL A 220 -9.63 -9.95 26.01
N GLU A 221 -9.79 -9.56 27.27
CA GLU A 221 -10.87 -8.63 27.65
C GLU A 221 -10.54 -7.16 27.33
N HIS A 222 -9.27 -6.78 27.44
CA HIS A 222 -8.81 -5.40 27.28
C HIS A 222 -7.47 -5.35 26.57
N LEU A 223 -7.23 -4.28 25.80
CA LEU A 223 -5.95 -3.97 25.23
C LEU A 223 -5.45 -2.62 25.78
N THR A 224 -4.16 -2.59 26.09
CA THR A 224 -3.48 -1.41 26.63
C THR A 224 -2.87 -0.55 25.53
N GLY A 225 -2.11 0.49 25.90
CA GLY A 225 -1.34 1.27 24.95
C GLY A 225 0.02 0.63 24.63
N CYS A 226 0.71 1.20 23.65
CA CYS A 226 2.07 0.81 23.29
C CYS A 226 2.77 1.89 22.48
N GLU A 227 4.06 1.69 22.23
CA GLU A 227 4.82 2.39 21.21
C GLU A 227 5.14 1.41 20.08
N HIS A 228 4.98 1.84 18.82
CA HIS A 228 5.24 1.00 17.67
C HIS A 228 5.75 1.81 16.49
N ALA A 229 6.80 1.31 15.85
CA ALA A 229 7.32 1.87 14.60
C ALA A 229 6.68 1.13 13.42
N VAL A 230 6.00 1.86 12.53
CA VAL A 230 5.41 1.29 11.32
C VAL A 230 6.51 0.75 10.40
N VAL A 231 6.32 -0.43 9.85
CA VAL A 231 7.29 -1.06 8.94
C VAL A 231 7.53 -0.19 7.70
N ALA A 232 8.74 -0.23 7.17
CA ALA A 232 9.09 0.49 5.94
C ALA A 232 8.26 0.02 4.74
N ASP A 233 8.00 0.95 3.83
CA ASP A 233 7.25 0.67 2.59
C ASP A 233 8.12 -0.13 1.61
N ARG A 234 7.88 -1.43 1.51
CA ARG A 234 8.59 -2.31 0.58
C ARG A 234 8.34 -1.95 -0.89
N ILE A 235 7.17 -1.40 -1.22
CA ILE A 235 6.85 -1.01 -2.59
C ILE A 235 7.58 0.28 -2.97
N GLU A 236 7.68 1.24 -2.08
CA GLU A 236 8.54 2.41 -2.27
C GLU A 236 10.00 2.00 -2.47
N THR A 237 10.49 1.11 -1.63
CA THR A 237 11.84 0.54 -1.77
C THR A 237 12.05 -0.05 -3.16
N GLY A 238 11.15 -0.95 -3.58
CA GLY A 238 11.22 -1.58 -4.90
C GLY A 238 11.15 -0.56 -6.04
N THR A 239 10.35 0.48 -5.90
CA THR A 239 10.21 1.56 -6.88
C THR A 239 11.53 2.31 -7.06
N PHE A 240 12.22 2.67 -5.98
CA PHE A 240 13.53 3.35 -6.09
C PHE A 240 14.63 2.42 -6.60
N LEU A 241 14.58 1.13 -6.27
CA LEU A 241 15.51 0.16 -6.85
C LEU A 241 15.32 0.05 -8.38
N VAL A 242 14.08 0.01 -8.85
CA VAL A 242 13.79 0.05 -10.30
C VAL A 242 14.27 1.35 -10.92
N ALA A 243 14.13 2.48 -10.25
CA ALA A 243 14.64 3.77 -10.75
C ALA A 243 16.15 3.71 -11.02
N GLY A 244 16.92 3.10 -10.12
CA GLY A 244 18.33 2.84 -10.34
C GLY A 244 18.58 1.88 -11.51
N ALA A 245 17.81 0.79 -11.57
CA ALA A 245 17.99 -0.23 -12.60
C ALA A 245 17.76 0.30 -14.02
N ILE A 246 16.71 1.08 -14.24
CA ILE A 246 16.36 1.61 -15.57
C ILE A 246 17.28 2.75 -16.04
N SER A 247 17.95 3.42 -15.12
CA SER A 247 18.81 4.56 -15.41
C SER A 247 20.30 4.23 -15.40
N GLY A 248 20.67 2.98 -15.14
CA GLY A 248 22.08 2.57 -15.02
C GLY A 248 22.76 3.11 -13.78
N GLY A 249 22.00 3.53 -12.77
CA GLY A 249 22.49 4.21 -11.59
C GLY A 249 22.87 3.30 -10.42
N ARG A 250 23.21 3.94 -9.30
CA ARG A 250 23.48 3.30 -8.01
C ARG A 250 22.62 3.96 -6.94
N ILE A 251 21.73 3.20 -6.32
CA ILE A 251 20.80 3.71 -5.30
C ILE A 251 20.98 2.95 -4.00
N VAL A 252 21.06 3.69 -2.89
CA VAL A 252 21.07 3.16 -1.53
C VAL A 252 19.75 3.53 -0.87
N CYS A 253 18.92 2.53 -0.60
CA CYS A 253 17.69 2.70 0.16
C CYS A 253 17.98 2.49 1.65
N HIS A 254 17.71 3.50 2.46
CA HIS A 254 17.86 3.47 3.92
C HIS A 254 16.52 3.24 4.62
N ASN A 255 16.56 2.78 5.85
CA ASN A 255 15.38 2.54 6.69
C ASN A 255 14.42 1.52 6.06
N THR A 256 14.98 0.45 5.51
CA THR A 256 14.22 -0.61 4.85
C THR A 256 14.87 -1.98 5.07
N LYS A 257 14.10 -3.03 4.92
CA LYS A 257 14.55 -4.42 5.09
C LYS A 257 14.27 -5.25 3.84
N ALA A 258 15.23 -6.09 3.49
CA ALA A 258 15.15 -6.91 2.28
C ALA A 258 14.25 -8.15 2.43
N ASP A 259 14.02 -8.63 3.65
CA ASP A 259 13.28 -9.86 3.93
C ASP A 259 11.82 -9.85 3.42
N THR A 260 11.27 -8.66 3.15
CA THR A 260 9.93 -8.49 2.61
C THR A 260 9.88 -8.31 1.09
N LEU A 261 11.05 -8.36 0.42
CA LEU A 261 11.20 -8.02 -1.01
C LEU A 261 11.93 -9.09 -1.82
N ASP A 262 12.04 -10.31 -1.34
CA ASP A 262 12.85 -11.36 -1.98
C ASP A 262 12.52 -11.55 -3.46
N ALA A 263 11.24 -11.62 -3.81
CA ALA A 263 10.82 -11.82 -5.20
C ALA A 263 11.24 -10.65 -6.12
N VAL A 264 11.15 -9.42 -5.63
CA VAL A 264 11.57 -8.22 -6.37
C VAL A 264 13.08 -8.18 -6.52
N ILE A 265 13.81 -8.45 -5.44
CA ILE A 265 15.29 -8.48 -5.45
C ILE A 265 15.81 -9.54 -6.40
N ASP A 266 15.22 -10.73 -6.40
CA ASP A 266 15.61 -11.82 -7.30
C ASP A 266 15.43 -11.41 -8.77
N LYS A 267 14.34 -10.75 -9.11
CA LYS A 267 14.09 -10.26 -10.48
C LYS A 267 15.03 -9.12 -10.88
N LEU A 268 15.37 -8.24 -9.96
CA LEU A 268 16.37 -7.19 -10.23
C LEU A 268 17.76 -7.79 -10.48
N ARG A 269 18.15 -8.80 -9.71
CA ARG A 269 19.40 -9.52 -9.94
C ARG A 269 19.40 -10.24 -11.29
N GLU A 270 18.30 -10.88 -11.64
CA GLU A 270 18.10 -11.51 -12.95
C GLU A 270 18.22 -10.49 -14.09
N ALA A 271 17.74 -9.26 -13.86
CA ALA A 271 17.88 -8.15 -14.81
C ALA A 271 19.31 -7.59 -14.91
N GLY A 272 20.24 -8.07 -14.10
CA GLY A 272 21.65 -7.69 -14.14
C GLY A 272 22.09 -6.73 -13.04
N ALA A 273 21.25 -6.41 -12.09
CA ALA A 273 21.60 -5.52 -10.98
C ALA A 273 22.49 -6.24 -9.95
N GLU A 274 23.50 -5.54 -9.45
CA GLU A 274 24.25 -5.95 -8.27
C GLU A 274 23.53 -5.37 -7.04
N ILE A 275 23.18 -6.23 -6.08
CA ILE A 275 22.44 -5.82 -4.89
C ILE A 275 23.16 -6.28 -3.64
N GLU A 276 23.46 -5.32 -2.76
CA GLU A 276 24.02 -5.55 -1.42
C GLU A 276 22.96 -5.24 -0.38
N ILE A 277 22.86 -6.10 0.63
CA ILE A 277 21.86 -6.04 1.68
C ILE A 277 22.56 -5.94 3.04
N THR A 278 22.15 -4.98 3.85
CA THR A 278 22.48 -4.92 5.26
C THR A 278 21.19 -5.05 6.09
N GLU A 279 21.27 -4.92 7.41
CA GLU A 279 20.10 -5.03 8.28
C GLU A 279 19.01 -4.01 7.93
N ASP A 280 19.40 -2.79 7.55
CA ASP A 280 18.47 -1.66 7.34
C ASP A 280 18.69 -0.90 6.03
N THR A 281 19.54 -1.43 5.13
CA THR A 281 19.79 -0.84 3.82
C THR A 281 19.75 -1.86 2.70
N ILE A 282 19.37 -1.39 1.51
CA ILE A 282 19.49 -2.15 0.27
C ILE A 282 20.15 -1.24 -0.76
N THR A 283 21.26 -1.70 -1.33
CA THR A 283 21.99 -0.98 -2.36
C THR A 283 21.88 -1.71 -3.69
N LEU A 284 21.44 -1.01 -4.73
CA LEU A 284 21.43 -1.52 -6.10
C LEU A 284 22.47 -0.73 -6.91
N ASP A 285 23.27 -1.42 -7.69
CA ASP A 285 24.23 -0.81 -8.62
C ASP A 285 24.17 -1.48 -9.99
N MET A 286 23.79 -0.72 -11.00
CA MET A 286 23.78 -1.17 -12.39
C MET A 286 25.10 -0.95 -13.12
N LYS A 287 26.02 -0.17 -12.55
CA LYS A 287 27.34 0.16 -13.15
C LYS A 287 27.22 0.70 -14.58
N GLY A 288 26.19 1.50 -14.84
CA GLY A 288 25.96 2.08 -16.16
C GLY A 288 25.38 1.14 -17.20
N LYS A 289 25.04 -0.09 -16.83
CA LYS A 289 24.53 -1.10 -17.77
C LYS A 289 23.02 -0.97 -17.97
N ARG A 290 22.59 -1.36 -19.16
CA ARG A 290 21.16 -1.52 -19.47
C ARG A 290 20.64 -2.80 -18.84
N PRO A 291 19.43 -2.82 -18.26
CA PRO A 291 18.86 -4.03 -17.70
C PRO A 291 18.53 -5.06 -18.78
N LYS A 292 18.48 -6.33 -18.38
CA LYS A 292 17.99 -7.44 -19.19
C LYS A 292 16.52 -7.66 -18.91
N ALA A 293 15.76 -8.05 -19.95
CA ALA A 293 14.34 -8.37 -19.82
C ALA A 293 14.11 -9.55 -18.85
N VAL A 294 13.09 -9.45 -18.02
CA VAL A 294 12.74 -10.49 -17.05
C VAL A 294 11.25 -10.81 -17.12
N ASN A 295 10.90 -12.08 -17.04
CA ASN A 295 9.52 -12.52 -16.98
C ASN A 295 8.97 -12.36 -15.58
N ILE A 296 7.77 -11.80 -15.48
CA ILE A 296 7.08 -11.50 -14.23
C ILE A 296 5.72 -12.21 -14.21
N ARG A 297 5.39 -12.80 -13.08
CA ARG A 297 4.06 -13.29 -12.78
C ARG A 297 3.68 -12.82 -11.40
N THR A 298 2.64 -11.99 -11.30
CA THR A 298 2.17 -11.53 -9.99
C THR A 298 1.51 -12.67 -9.23
N MET A 299 1.78 -12.74 -7.94
CA MET A 299 1.24 -13.76 -7.04
C MET A 299 1.05 -13.16 -5.65
N PRO A 300 0.16 -13.70 -4.83
CA PRO A 300 0.09 -13.30 -3.42
C PRO A 300 1.46 -13.46 -2.74
N HIS A 301 1.71 -12.63 -1.72
CA HIS A 301 2.96 -12.72 -0.95
C HIS A 301 3.20 -14.16 -0.44
N PRO A 302 4.38 -14.74 -0.53
CA PRO A 302 5.68 -14.12 -0.85
C PRO A 302 6.05 -14.09 -2.34
N GLY A 303 5.10 -14.29 -3.23
CA GLY A 303 5.31 -14.15 -4.67
C GLY A 303 5.52 -12.69 -5.09
N PHE A 304 5.70 -12.48 -6.39
CA PHE A 304 5.95 -11.14 -6.93
C PHE A 304 4.72 -10.23 -6.73
N PRO A 305 4.86 -9.07 -6.06
CA PRO A 305 3.70 -8.24 -5.73
C PRO A 305 3.13 -7.51 -6.94
N THR A 306 1.81 -7.51 -7.06
CA THR A 306 1.10 -6.78 -8.11
C THR A 306 1.39 -5.28 -8.07
N ASP A 307 1.70 -4.73 -6.90
CA ASP A 307 2.05 -3.31 -6.73
C ASP A 307 3.43 -2.93 -7.32
N MET A 308 4.22 -3.91 -7.75
CA MET A 308 5.47 -3.70 -8.47
C MET A 308 5.35 -4.00 -9.98
N GLN A 309 4.19 -4.42 -10.44
CA GLN A 309 4.01 -4.80 -11.84
C GLN A 309 4.28 -3.63 -12.80
N ALA A 310 3.71 -2.45 -12.54
CA ALA A 310 3.87 -1.30 -13.42
C ALA A 310 5.35 -0.86 -13.54
N GLN A 311 6.09 -0.87 -12.45
CA GLN A 311 7.51 -0.52 -12.44
C GLN A 311 8.35 -1.52 -13.25
N PHE A 312 8.06 -2.81 -13.15
CA PHE A 312 8.74 -3.82 -13.94
C PHE A 312 8.28 -3.86 -15.40
N THR A 313 7.06 -3.45 -15.70
CA THR A 313 6.62 -3.22 -17.08
C THR A 313 7.49 -2.15 -17.73
N LEU A 314 7.73 -1.03 -17.03
CA LEU A 314 8.64 0.01 -17.50
C LEU A 314 10.07 -0.53 -17.69
N LEU A 315 10.60 -1.26 -16.71
CA LEU A 315 11.92 -1.87 -16.79
C LEU A 315 12.03 -2.72 -18.06
N ASN A 316 11.05 -3.58 -18.31
CA ASN A 316 11.04 -4.46 -19.48
C ASN A 316 10.90 -3.69 -20.81
N MET A 317 10.27 -2.53 -20.81
CA MET A 317 10.16 -1.71 -22.03
C MET A 317 11.48 -1.05 -22.42
N VAL A 318 12.43 -0.90 -21.51
CA VAL A 318 13.76 -0.34 -21.78
C VAL A 318 14.88 -1.36 -21.64
N ALA A 319 14.55 -2.58 -21.29
CA ALA A 319 15.51 -3.68 -21.15
C ALA A 319 15.94 -4.25 -22.50
N GLU A 320 17.04 -5.00 -22.50
CA GLU A 320 17.42 -5.82 -23.65
C GLU A 320 16.58 -7.08 -23.68
N GLY A 321 15.86 -7.30 -24.78
CA GLY A 321 15.11 -8.51 -25.04
C GLY A 321 13.59 -8.36 -24.97
N THR A 322 12.92 -9.51 -25.03
CA THR A 322 11.46 -9.64 -24.97
C THR A 322 11.10 -10.39 -23.70
N SER A 323 10.02 -9.95 -23.05
CA SER A 323 9.57 -10.52 -21.79
C SER A 323 8.06 -10.55 -21.69
N LYS A 324 7.55 -11.39 -20.77
CA LYS A 324 6.14 -11.51 -20.49
C LYS A 324 5.87 -11.08 -19.04
N ILE A 325 4.79 -10.30 -18.88
CA ILE A 325 4.28 -9.92 -17.57
C ILE A 325 2.87 -10.46 -17.47
N THR A 326 2.65 -11.39 -16.56
CA THR A 326 1.35 -12.02 -16.32
C THR A 326 0.77 -11.48 -15.02
N GLU A 327 -0.39 -10.84 -15.11
CA GLU A 327 -1.10 -10.28 -13.96
C GLU A 327 -2.19 -11.27 -13.51
N THR A 328 -2.05 -11.81 -12.29
CA THR A 328 -2.98 -12.81 -11.76
C THR A 328 -3.83 -12.29 -10.61
N ILE A 329 -3.52 -11.10 -10.06
CA ILE A 329 -4.18 -10.56 -8.87
C ILE A 329 -5.32 -9.61 -9.23
N PHE A 330 -5.07 -8.66 -10.14
CA PHE A 330 -6.06 -7.69 -10.59
C PHE A 330 -6.24 -7.74 -12.09
N GLU A 331 -7.43 -8.06 -12.53
CA GLU A 331 -7.79 -8.03 -13.95
C GLU A 331 -7.59 -6.62 -14.51
N ASN A 332 -7.11 -6.56 -15.76
CA ASN A 332 -6.95 -5.32 -16.52
C ASN A 332 -6.00 -4.28 -15.89
N ARG A 333 -5.06 -4.69 -15.04
CA ARG A 333 -4.08 -3.78 -14.44
C ARG A 333 -2.93 -3.42 -15.39
N PHE A 334 -3.27 -3.01 -16.63
CA PHE A 334 -2.31 -2.63 -17.66
C PHE A 334 -2.56 -1.21 -18.22
N MET A 335 -3.27 -0.37 -17.46
CA MET A 335 -3.64 0.99 -17.90
C MET A 335 -2.43 1.90 -18.16
N HIS A 336 -1.28 1.60 -17.58
CA HIS A 336 -0.02 2.31 -17.81
C HIS A 336 0.61 1.99 -19.17
N ILE A 337 0.29 0.85 -19.78
CA ILE A 337 0.91 0.41 -21.03
C ILE A 337 0.59 1.35 -22.19
N PRO A 338 -0.68 1.75 -22.46
CA PRO A 338 -0.94 2.72 -23.52
C PRO A 338 -0.18 4.03 -23.33
N GLU A 339 -0.02 4.50 -22.11
CA GLU A 339 0.72 5.72 -21.80
C GLU A 339 2.22 5.56 -22.05
N LEU A 340 2.81 4.42 -21.69
CA LEU A 340 4.21 4.12 -21.98
C LEU A 340 4.44 3.94 -23.49
N ILE A 341 3.46 3.43 -24.24
CA ILE A 341 3.51 3.35 -25.71
C ILE A 341 3.53 4.77 -26.31
N ARG A 342 2.80 5.73 -25.75
CA ARG A 342 2.88 7.15 -26.15
C ARG A 342 4.31 7.69 -26.00
N MET A 343 5.09 7.16 -25.08
CA MET A 343 6.49 7.52 -24.87
C MET A 343 7.46 6.70 -25.75
N GLY A 344 6.96 5.87 -26.64
CA GLY A 344 7.77 5.06 -27.55
C GLY A 344 8.02 3.64 -27.08
N GLY A 345 7.40 3.20 -25.99
CA GLY A 345 7.46 1.81 -25.53
C GLY A 345 6.74 0.87 -26.51
N LYS A 346 7.13 -0.41 -26.50
CA LYS A 346 6.52 -1.44 -27.34
C LYS A 346 6.03 -2.60 -26.49
N ALA A 347 4.73 -2.83 -26.52
CA ALA A 347 4.10 -3.96 -25.83
C ALA A 347 2.78 -4.34 -26.53
N GLU A 348 2.40 -5.59 -26.34
CA GLU A 348 1.12 -6.15 -26.77
C GLU A 348 0.46 -6.79 -25.55
N ILE A 349 -0.88 -6.70 -25.47
CA ILE A 349 -1.63 -7.31 -24.39
C ILE A 349 -2.45 -8.47 -24.94
N GLU A 350 -2.26 -9.65 -24.37
CA GLU A 350 -3.00 -10.87 -24.68
C GLU A 350 -3.61 -11.42 -23.38
N GLY A 351 -4.91 -11.20 -23.18
CA GLY A 351 -5.58 -11.61 -21.94
C GLY A 351 -4.99 -10.93 -20.70
N ASN A 352 -4.46 -11.71 -19.77
CA ASN A 352 -3.83 -11.21 -18.55
C ASN A 352 -2.30 -11.04 -18.68
N THR A 353 -1.78 -11.11 -19.91
CA THR A 353 -0.32 -11.09 -20.16
C THR A 353 0.04 -9.92 -21.07
N ALA A 354 1.03 -9.15 -20.67
CA ALA A 354 1.68 -8.16 -21.52
C ALA A 354 3.01 -8.73 -22.04
N ILE A 355 3.22 -8.60 -23.35
CA ILE A 355 4.48 -8.97 -24.01
C ILE A 355 5.23 -7.67 -24.29
N CYS A 356 6.35 -7.46 -23.62
CA CYS A 356 7.15 -6.25 -23.73
C CYS A 356 8.35 -6.50 -24.65
N HIS A 357 8.59 -5.56 -25.56
CA HIS A 357 9.76 -5.57 -26.44
C HIS A 357 10.64 -4.37 -26.07
N GLY A 358 11.83 -4.62 -25.58
CA GLY A 358 12.73 -3.57 -25.10
C GLY A 358 13.14 -2.59 -26.20
N VAL A 359 13.10 -1.30 -25.90
CA VAL A 359 13.60 -0.23 -26.75
C VAL A 359 14.82 0.42 -26.12
N GLU A 360 15.70 1.02 -26.92
CA GLU A 360 16.92 1.65 -26.39
C GLU A 360 16.62 2.95 -25.61
N SER A 361 15.58 3.67 -26.02
CA SER A 361 15.19 4.90 -25.36
C SER A 361 13.70 5.19 -25.51
N LEU A 362 13.15 5.90 -24.54
CA LEU A 362 11.81 6.48 -24.59
C LEU A 362 11.90 7.96 -24.94
N SER A 363 10.80 8.54 -25.42
CA SER A 363 10.66 9.97 -25.71
C SER A 363 9.64 10.59 -24.77
N GLY A 364 9.91 11.82 -24.31
CA GLY A 364 8.98 12.57 -23.48
C GLY A 364 7.65 12.81 -24.18
N ALA A 365 6.58 12.81 -23.43
CA ALA A 365 5.22 13.03 -23.92
C ALA A 365 4.33 13.58 -22.80
N GLU A 366 3.13 14.02 -23.15
CA GLU A 366 2.08 14.26 -22.18
C GLU A 366 1.38 12.94 -21.88
N VAL A 367 1.36 12.52 -20.62
CA VAL A 367 0.81 11.23 -20.18
C VAL A 367 -0.10 11.42 -18.98
N MET A 368 -1.03 10.51 -18.81
CA MET A 368 -2.05 10.59 -17.79
C MET A 368 -1.92 9.45 -16.79
N ALA A 369 -1.78 9.80 -15.53
CA ALA A 369 -1.84 8.85 -14.43
C ALA A 369 -3.26 8.31 -14.26
N THR A 370 -3.39 7.00 -14.06
CA THR A 370 -4.68 6.32 -13.89
C THR A 370 -4.87 5.71 -12.51
N ASP A 371 -3.80 5.28 -11.90
CA ASP A 371 -3.75 4.79 -10.53
C ASP A 371 -2.37 5.07 -9.93
N LEU A 372 -2.22 4.81 -8.64
CA LEU A 372 -1.00 5.09 -7.88
C LEU A 372 0.25 4.45 -8.49
N ARG A 373 0.19 3.16 -8.83
CA ARG A 373 1.38 2.40 -9.29
C ARG A 373 1.68 2.64 -10.76
N ALA A 374 0.65 2.78 -11.59
CA ALA A 374 0.81 3.23 -12.97
C ALA A 374 1.45 4.62 -13.02
N SER A 375 0.96 5.53 -12.17
CA SER A 375 1.43 6.91 -12.12
C SER A 375 2.93 7.03 -11.84
N ILE A 376 3.43 6.28 -10.86
CA ILE A 376 4.86 6.34 -10.53
C ILE A 376 5.72 5.79 -11.67
N SER A 377 5.25 4.77 -12.39
CA SER A 377 6.00 4.24 -13.53
C SER A 377 6.14 5.30 -14.63
N LEU A 378 5.13 6.14 -14.85
CA LEU A 378 5.18 7.23 -15.81
C LEU A 378 6.18 8.32 -15.39
N VAL A 379 6.26 8.64 -14.12
CA VAL A 379 7.25 9.59 -13.59
C VAL A 379 8.66 9.05 -13.79
N LEU A 380 8.90 7.78 -13.45
CA LEU A 380 10.21 7.13 -13.65
C LEU A 380 10.57 7.07 -15.15
N ALA A 381 9.60 6.77 -16.01
CA ALA A 381 9.81 6.80 -17.45
C ALA A 381 10.24 8.20 -17.93
N GLY A 382 9.61 9.24 -17.41
CA GLY A 382 9.99 10.63 -17.69
C GLY A 382 11.42 10.96 -17.28
N CYS A 383 11.91 10.38 -16.17
CA CYS A 383 13.28 10.60 -15.71
C CYS A 383 14.35 10.10 -16.69
N ILE A 384 14.05 9.07 -17.46
CA ILE A 384 15.01 8.44 -18.39
C ILE A 384 14.72 8.75 -19.86
N ALA A 385 13.54 9.23 -20.20
CA ALA A 385 13.14 9.55 -21.57
C ALA A 385 13.94 10.74 -22.13
N SER A 386 14.03 10.84 -23.45
CA SER A 386 14.54 12.07 -24.08
C SER A 386 13.47 13.15 -24.06
N GLY A 387 13.87 14.38 -23.71
CA GLY A 387 12.97 15.53 -23.70
C GLY A 387 12.14 15.67 -22.43
N GLU A 388 11.01 16.33 -22.55
CA GLU A 388 10.14 16.69 -21.44
C GLU A 388 8.91 15.78 -21.39
N THR A 389 8.57 15.32 -20.18
CA THR A 389 7.35 14.56 -19.92
C THR A 389 6.47 15.34 -18.96
N ILE A 390 5.19 15.47 -19.29
CA ILE A 390 4.17 16.04 -18.40
C ILE A 390 3.30 14.88 -17.90
N VAL A 391 3.24 14.71 -16.59
CA VAL A 391 2.39 13.70 -15.97
C VAL A 391 1.20 14.37 -15.31
N ASP A 392 0.02 14.07 -15.82
CA ASP A 392 -1.24 14.61 -15.33
C ASP A 392 -1.83 13.70 -14.22
N ARG A 393 -2.79 14.23 -13.46
CA ARG A 393 -3.50 13.52 -12.38
C ARG A 393 -2.58 12.93 -11.31
N ILE A 394 -1.59 13.70 -10.90
CA ILE A 394 -0.58 13.24 -9.92
C ILE A 394 -1.12 13.07 -8.51
N TYR A 395 -2.38 13.47 -8.25
CA TYR A 395 -3.03 13.18 -6.97
C TYR A 395 -3.04 11.67 -6.64
N HIS A 396 -3.00 10.80 -7.66
CA HIS A 396 -2.85 9.36 -7.47
C HIS A 396 -1.52 9.01 -6.79
N ILE A 397 -0.44 9.71 -7.15
CA ILE A 397 0.89 9.50 -6.58
C ILE A 397 0.94 9.95 -5.12
N ASP A 398 0.33 11.10 -4.83
CA ASP A 398 0.31 11.71 -3.49
C ASP A 398 -0.43 10.85 -2.46
N ARG A 399 -1.23 9.89 -2.90
CA ARG A 399 -1.90 8.94 -2.03
C ARG A 399 -0.98 7.86 -1.45
N GLY A 400 0.17 7.61 -2.07
CA GLY A 400 1.02 6.50 -1.66
C GLY A 400 2.52 6.76 -1.64
N TYR A 401 3.00 7.88 -2.19
CA TYR A 401 4.41 8.24 -2.17
C TYR A 401 4.60 9.59 -1.49
N GLU A 402 5.31 9.56 -0.36
CA GLU A 402 5.62 10.74 0.43
C GLU A 402 6.73 11.56 -0.21
N HIS A 403 6.46 12.84 -0.52
CA HIS A 403 7.46 13.78 -1.05
C HIS A 403 8.28 13.23 -2.22
N ILE A 404 7.61 12.58 -3.17
CA ILE A 404 8.28 11.83 -4.24
C ILE A 404 9.19 12.71 -5.10
N GLU A 405 8.79 13.95 -5.43
CA GLU A 405 9.61 14.88 -6.20
C GLU A 405 10.90 15.26 -5.49
N ASP A 406 10.84 15.46 -4.17
CA ASP A 406 12.03 15.79 -3.36
C ASP A 406 13.00 14.63 -3.31
N LYS A 407 12.49 13.41 -3.12
CA LYS A 407 13.30 12.19 -3.10
C LYS A 407 13.96 11.93 -4.45
N LEU A 408 13.21 12.09 -5.54
CA LEU A 408 13.75 11.94 -6.90
C LEU A 408 14.77 13.02 -7.25
N ARG A 409 14.55 14.27 -6.85
CA ARG A 409 15.56 15.34 -7.02
C ARG A 409 16.86 15.01 -6.28
N GLY A 410 16.75 14.48 -5.07
CA GLY A 410 17.90 14.04 -4.28
C GLY A 410 18.72 12.93 -4.98
N LEU A 411 18.12 12.20 -5.90
CA LEU A 411 18.77 11.18 -6.70
C LEU A 411 19.24 11.69 -8.08
N GLY A 412 19.02 12.98 -8.36
CA GLY A 412 19.47 13.61 -9.60
C GLY A 412 18.38 13.80 -10.66
N ALA A 413 17.14 13.48 -10.37
CA ALA A 413 16.03 13.77 -11.30
C ALA A 413 15.76 15.26 -11.42
N LYS A 414 15.32 15.66 -12.59
CA LYS A 414 14.86 17.03 -12.89
C LYS A 414 13.35 17.00 -12.98
N ILE A 415 12.69 17.18 -11.86
CA ILE A 415 11.25 17.11 -11.73
C ILE A 415 10.73 18.32 -10.95
N GLU A 416 9.61 18.87 -11.40
CA GLU A 416 8.92 19.94 -10.69
C GLU A 416 7.41 19.69 -10.67
N ARG A 417 6.78 20.09 -9.57
CA ARG A 417 5.33 20.13 -9.42
C ARG A 417 4.85 21.51 -9.80
N PHE A 418 3.84 21.60 -10.67
CA PHE A 418 3.28 22.86 -11.10
C PHE A 418 1.76 22.81 -11.22
N ASN A 419 1.13 23.99 -11.14
CA ASN A 419 -0.30 24.13 -11.40
C ASN A 419 -0.51 24.49 -12.87
N ASP A 420 -1.30 23.69 -13.57
CA ASP A 420 -1.72 24.03 -14.92
C ASP A 420 -2.95 24.93 -14.85
N THR A 421 -2.79 26.20 -15.27
CA THR A 421 -3.85 27.20 -15.30
C THR A 421 -4.58 27.25 -16.64
N SER A 422 -4.19 26.42 -17.61
CA SER A 422 -4.76 26.44 -18.98
C SER A 422 -6.12 25.76 -19.10
N GLU A 423 -6.65 25.16 -18.05
CA GLU A 423 -7.93 24.44 -18.03
C GLU A 423 -9.12 25.33 -17.58
N SER A 424 -9.01 26.64 -17.66
CA SER A 424 -10.14 27.55 -17.39
C SER A 424 -10.84 27.99 -18.67
N TYR A 425 -11.38 27.02 -19.45
CA TYR A 425 -12.34 27.30 -20.52
C TYR A 425 -13.41 26.20 -20.58
#